data_b1c5a55da4153a5624c124c4d17b8f79
#
_entry.id   b1c5a55da4153a5624c124c4d17b8f79
#
_cell.length_a   1.000
_cell.length_b   1.000
_cell.length_c   1.000
_cell.angle_alpha   90.00
_cell.angle_beta   90.00
_cell.angle_gamma   90.00
#
_symmetry.space_group_name_H-M   'P 1'
#
loop_
_entity.id
_entity.type
_entity.pdbx_description
1 polymer ?
#
loop_
_entity_poly.entity_id
_entity_poly.type
_entity_poly.pdbx_seq_one_letter_code
_entity_poly.pdbx_strand_id
1 'polypeptide(L)'
;MLKRIAAGGVAAVVGLGVWGVAGEDHTTRDEAGTIVAGGQLGAFATQVGDCFESLPSSVEGVSTIPAVPCSNQHHWQVYNKGSLNATEFNESSIYNESDVVCMNFLESYIPSMPVEKYEIFKDAEFSTLIPTSASWEKGDRSVDCLIGSDIINYYESFI
;
A
#
# COMPACT_ATOMS: atom_id res chain seq x y z
N MET A 1 6.86 5.05 -8.09
CA MET A 1 5.85 3.96 -8.07
C MET A 1 6.51 2.66 -7.69
N LEU A 2 5.97 1.95 -6.72
CA LEU A 2 6.53 0.72 -6.17
C LEU A 2 5.75 -0.50 -6.66
N LYS A 3 6.46 -1.59 -6.93
CA LYS A 3 5.85 -2.86 -7.37
C LYS A 3 5.86 -3.87 -6.24
N ARG A 4 4.84 -4.73 -6.17
CA ARG A 4 4.78 -5.84 -5.21
C ARG A 4 5.52 -7.05 -5.74
N ILE A 5 6.34 -7.69 -4.90
CA ILE A 5 6.93 -9.01 -5.20
C ILE A 5 6.22 -10.09 -4.38
N ALA A 6 5.80 -11.15 -5.06
CA ALA A 6 5.53 -12.40 -4.39
C ALA A 6 6.88 -13.07 -4.09
N ALA A 7 7.30 -13.10 -2.83
CA ALA A 7 8.48 -13.83 -2.42
C ALA A 7 8.24 -15.33 -2.64
N GLY A 8 8.90 -15.90 -3.63
CA GLY A 8 8.94 -17.34 -3.86
C GLY A 8 9.92 -18.00 -2.92
N GLY A 9 9.51 -18.31 -1.73
CA GLY A 9 10.25 -19.18 -0.81
C GLY A 9 9.85 -20.63 -1.03
N VAL A 10 10.73 -21.45 -1.58
CA VAL A 10 10.57 -22.89 -1.57
C VAL A 10 10.93 -23.39 -0.18
N ALA A 11 9.96 -23.61 0.68
CA ALA A 11 10.09 -24.47 1.83
C ALA A 11 9.10 -25.61 1.65
N ALA A 12 9.60 -26.77 1.32
CA ALA A 12 8.84 -28.01 1.34
C ALA A 12 8.46 -28.34 2.78
N VAL A 13 7.23 -28.04 3.16
CA VAL A 13 6.59 -28.65 4.33
C VAL A 13 5.29 -29.29 3.86
N VAL A 14 5.27 -30.59 3.95
CA VAL A 14 4.10 -31.43 3.73
C VAL A 14 3.05 -31.09 4.79
N GLY A 15 1.87 -30.61 4.37
CA GLY A 15 0.69 -30.57 5.22
C GLY A 15 -0.08 -29.27 5.20
N LEU A 16 -1.23 -29.28 4.47
CA LEU A 16 -2.35 -28.35 4.55
C LEU A 16 -2.08 -26.94 3.97
N GLY A 17 -2.68 -26.72 2.81
CA GLY A 17 -2.60 -25.55 1.96
C GLY A 17 -2.66 -24.21 2.65
N VAL A 18 -1.51 -23.57 2.74
CA VAL A 18 -1.39 -22.11 2.87
C VAL A 18 -0.60 -21.65 1.64
N TRP A 19 -1.28 -21.01 0.74
CA TRP A 19 -0.67 -20.43 -0.46
C TRP A 19 0.25 -19.30 -0.07
N GLY A 20 1.46 -19.37 -0.60
CA GLY A 20 2.63 -18.58 -0.41
C GLY A 20 2.49 -17.19 0.21
N VAL A 21 3.00 -17.06 1.40
CA VAL A 21 3.05 -15.82 2.17
C VAL A 21 4.09 -14.90 1.56
N ALA A 22 3.65 -13.82 0.94
CA ALA A 22 4.51 -12.70 0.66
C ALA A 22 4.74 -11.97 1.99
N GLY A 23 5.94 -12.09 2.57
CA GLY A 23 6.35 -11.39 3.78
C GLY A 23 5.50 -11.73 5.02
N GLU A 24 6.12 -12.05 6.14
CA GLU A 24 5.41 -12.24 7.40
C GLU A 24 4.93 -10.88 7.92
N ASP A 25 3.65 -10.80 8.31
CA ASP A 25 3.09 -9.64 9.01
C ASP A 25 3.49 -9.69 10.49
N HIS A 26 4.27 -8.71 10.93
CA HIS A 26 4.70 -8.55 12.31
C HIS A 26 4.04 -7.35 13.00
N THR A 27 2.99 -6.79 12.40
CA THR A 27 2.20 -5.71 12.99
C THR A 27 1.16 -6.26 13.97
N THR A 28 0.66 -5.40 14.87
CA THR A 28 -0.51 -5.69 15.70
C THR A 28 -1.63 -4.74 15.33
N ARG A 29 -2.81 -5.29 15.09
CA ARG A 29 -4.03 -4.51 14.80
C ARG A 29 -5.04 -4.65 15.94
N ASP A 30 -5.83 -3.60 16.13
CA ASP A 30 -7.00 -3.64 17.00
C ASP A 30 -8.22 -4.31 16.32
N GLU A 31 -9.36 -4.35 17.01
CA GLU A 31 -10.59 -4.94 16.48
C GLU A 31 -11.15 -4.19 15.27
N ALA A 32 -10.79 -2.92 15.09
CA ALA A 32 -11.16 -2.12 13.92
C ALA A 32 -10.21 -2.32 12.73
N GLY A 33 -9.13 -3.06 12.90
CA GLY A 33 -8.11 -3.31 11.89
C GLY A 33 -6.99 -2.27 11.85
N THR A 34 -6.99 -1.29 12.77
CA THR A 34 -5.98 -0.23 12.84
C THR A 34 -4.68 -0.77 13.43
N ILE A 35 -3.55 -0.42 12.84
CA ILE A 35 -2.23 -0.78 13.39
C ILE A 35 -2.01 -0.03 14.70
N VAL A 36 -1.86 -0.77 15.80
CA VAL A 36 -1.58 -0.26 17.14
C VAL A 36 -0.15 -0.55 17.62
N ALA A 37 0.52 -1.51 16.99
CA ALA A 37 1.96 -1.72 17.15
C ALA A 37 2.58 -1.94 15.78
N GLY A 38 3.64 -1.18 15.48
CA GLY A 38 4.34 -1.22 14.20
C GLY A 38 5.19 -2.46 14.02
N GLY A 39 5.55 -2.72 12.77
CA GLY A 39 6.38 -3.86 12.37
C GLY A 39 6.48 -3.96 10.85
N GLN A 40 7.03 -5.07 10.37
CA GLN A 40 7.04 -5.37 8.93
C GLN A 40 5.66 -5.89 8.52
N LEU A 41 5.04 -5.21 7.57
CA LEU A 41 3.74 -5.57 7.00
C LEU A 41 3.95 -6.15 5.61
N GLY A 42 3.39 -7.32 5.34
CA GLY A 42 3.40 -7.90 4.00
C GLY A 42 2.71 -7.00 2.98
N ALA A 43 3.33 -6.81 1.80
CA ALA A 43 2.80 -5.90 0.77
C ALA A 43 1.39 -6.27 0.26
N PHE A 44 0.95 -7.51 0.48
CA PHE A 44 -0.42 -7.95 0.17
C PHE A 44 -1.38 -7.86 1.36
N ALA A 45 -0.88 -7.58 2.58
CA ALA A 45 -1.67 -7.47 3.80
C ALA A 45 -2.06 -6.02 4.14
N THR A 46 -1.67 -5.07 3.31
CA THR A 46 -2.00 -3.65 3.46
C THR A 46 -3.51 -3.41 3.48
N GLN A 47 -3.94 -2.46 4.30
CA GLN A 47 -5.32 -2.01 4.40
C GLN A 47 -5.40 -0.49 4.22
N VAL A 48 -6.58 0.02 3.83
CA VAL A 48 -6.84 1.45 3.83
C VAL A 48 -6.70 1.97 5.27
N GLY A 49 -5.93 3.05 5.42
CA GLY A 49 -5.60 3.63 6.72
C GLY A 49 -4.22 3.24 7.26
N ASP A 50 -3.53 2.26 6.68
CA ASP A 50 -2.19 1.87 7.12
C ASP A 50 -1.17 2.97 6.86
N CYS A 51 -0.38 3.30 7.87
CA CYS A 51 0.70 4.28 7.79
C CYS A 51 2.08 3.60 7.78
N PHE A 52 3.01 4.15 7.00
CA PHE A 52 4.34 3.60 6.79
C PHE A 52 5.42 4.60 7.16
N GLU A 53 6.44 4.11 7.86
CA GLU A 53 7.62 4.89 8.19
C GLU A 53 8.38 5.32 6.92
N SER A 54 8.45 4.45 5.92
CA SER A 54 9.08 4.73 4.63
C SER A 54 8.57 3.76 3.57
N LEU A 55 8.75 4.12 2.31
CA LEU A 55 8.56 3.17 1.21
C LEU A 55 9.91 2.62 0.76
N PRO A 56 10.07 1.30 0.63
CA PRO A 56 11.30 0.72 0.12
C PRO A 56 11.57 1.17 -1.33
N SER A 57 12.78 1.61 -1.62
CA SER A 57 13.20 2.05 -2.96
C SER A 57 13.65 0.87 -3.83
N SER A 58 12.84 -0.17 -3.96
CA SER A 58 13.18 -1.32 -4.80
C SER A 58 12.54 -1.22 -6.16
N VAL A 59 13.35 -1.30 -7.21
CA VAL A 59 12.88 -1.38 -8.62
C VAL A 59 12.33 -2.78 -8.97
N GLU A 60 12.68 -3.80 -8.19
CA GLU A 60 12.23 -5.17 -8.42
C GLU A 60 10.88 -5.48 -7.75
N GLY A 61 10.46 -4.62 -6.82
CA GLY A 61 9.20 -4.73 -6.09
C GLY A 61 9.38 -4.80 -4.57
N VAL A 62 8.28 -4.81 -3.84
CA VAL A 62 8.23 -4.74 -2.39
C VAL A 62 7.54 -5.98 -1.83
N SER A 63 8.17 -6.68 -0.90
CA SER A 63 7.57 -7.83 -0.20
C SER A 63 6.99 -7.45 1.17
N THR A 64 7.67 -6.54 1.87
CA THR A 64 7.23 -5.99 3.17
C THR A 64 7.48 -4.49 3.23
N ILE A 65 6.70 -3.80 4.06
CA ILE A 65 6.77 -2.35 4.27
C ILE A 65 6.81 -2.11 5.78
N PRO A 66 7.69 -1.20 6.29
CA PRO A 66 7.70 -0.85 7.70
C PRO A 66 6.46 -0.02 8.05
N ALA A 67 5.50 -0.64 8.73
CA ALA A 67 4.24 -0.04 9.11
C ALA A 67 4.27 0.43 10.57
N VAL A 68 3.58 1.53 10.85
CA VAL A 68 3.50 2.16 12.17
C VAL A 68 2.08 2.65 12.44
N PRO A 69 1.68 2.82 13.73
CA PRO A 69 0.48 3.57 14.05
C PRO A 69 0.52 4.98 13.44
N CYS A 70 -0.58 5.47 12.85
CA CYS A 70 -0.62 6.79 12.23
C CYS A 70 -0.42 7.96 13.21
N SER A 71 -0.58 7.72 14.52
CA SER A 71 -0.22 8.68 15.58
C SER A 71 1.29 8.81 15.81
N ASN A 72 2.08 7.88 15.27
CA ASN A 72 3.54 7.95 15.28
C ASN A 72 4.02 8.70 14.02
N GLN A 73 5.30 9.10 14.04
CA GLN A 73 5.93 9.65 12.85
C GLN A 73 5.84 8.66 11.69
N HIS A 74 5.32 9.11 10.58
CA HIS A 74 5.26 8.34 9.33
C HIS A 74 5.43 9.27 8.13
N HIS A 75 5.68 8.68 6.97
CA HIS A 75 5.87 9.38 5.71
C HIS A 75 4.76 9.11 4.70
N TRP A 76 4.15 7.92 4.75
CA TRP A 76 3.17 7.48 3.76
C TRP A 76 1.96 6.83 4.41
N GLN A 77 0.81 6.94 3.75
CA GLN A 77 -0.43 6.26 4.16
C GLN A 77 -1.16 5.67 2.95
N VAL A 78 -1.77 4.49 3.13
CA VAL A 78 -2.74 3.94 2.16
C VAL A 78 -4.06 4.69 2.33
N TYR A 79 -4.44 5.50 1.35
CA TYR A 79 -5.70 6.24 1.41
C TYR A 79 -6.83 5.58 0.64
N ASN A 80 -6.53 4.71 -0.31
CA ASN A 80 -7.51 3.94 -1.06
C ASN A 80 -6.90 2.64 -1.59
N LYS A 81 -7.75 1.68 -1.89
CA LYS A 81 -7.40 0.43 -2.58
C LYS A 81 -8.38 0.19 -3.71
N GLY A 82 -7.89 -0.39 -4.78
CA GLY A 82 -8.70 -0.74 -5.92
C GLY A 82 -8.24 -2.03 -6.60
N SER A 83 -8.92 -2.38 -7.68
CA SER A 83 -8.60 -3.53 -8.50
C SER A 83 -8.50 -3.11 -9.97
N LEU A 84 -7.52 -3.65 -10.66
CA LEU A 84 -7.32 -3.46 -12.09
C LEU A 84 -8.25 -4.38 -12.89
N ASN A 85 -8.78 -3.86 -13.98
CA ASN A 85 -9.63 -4.61 -14.92
C ASN A 85 -8.84 -5.14 -16.14
N ALA A 86 -7.60 -4.68 -16.32
CA ALA A 86 -6.75 -5.15 -17.40
C ALA A 86 -6.63 -6.68 -17.40
N THR A 87 -6.73 -7.29 -18.58
CA THR A 87 -6.66 -8.76 -18.76
C THR A 87 -5.24 -9.25 -18.99
N GLU A 88 -4.38 -8.39 -19.49
CA GLU A 88 -2.97 -8.68 -19.79
C GLU A 88 -2.04 -7.76 -18.99
N PHE A 89 -0.86 -8.27 -18.63
CA PHE A 89 0.15 -7.47 -17.98
C PHE A 89 0.81 -6.53 -18.99
N ASN A 90 0.51 -5.25 -18.86
CA ASN A 90 1.22 -4.17 -19.56
C ASN A 90 1.48 -3.05 -18.55
N GLU A 91 2.73 -2.82 -18.24
CA GLU A 91 3.13 -1.90 -17.18
C GLU A 91 2.54 -0.49 -17.38
N SER A 92 2.62 0.06 -18.59
CA SER A 92 2.08 1.39 -18.88
C SER A 92 0.56 1.47 -18.73
N SER A 93 -0.17 0.42 -19.15
CA SER A 93 -1.62 0.36 -19.00
C SER A 93 -2.02 0.21 -17.53
N ILE A 94 -1.29 -0.61 -16.76
CA ILE A 94 -1.47 -0.79 -15.32
C ILE A 94 -1.26 0.54 -14.59
N TYR A 95 -0.22 1.29 -14.96
CA TYR A 95 0.02 2.62 -14.42
C TYR A 95 -1.16 3.56 -14.64
N ASN A 96 -1.60 3.70 -15.89
CA ASN A 96 -2.70 4.61 -16.23
C ASN A 96 -3.99 4.22 -15.52
N GLU A 97 -4.30 2.93 -15.44
CA GLU A 97 -5.49 2.46 -14.74
C GLU A 97 -5.40 2.68 -13.22
N SER A 98 -4.21 2.48 -12.64
CA SER A 98 -3.96 2.75 -11.22
C SER A 98 -4.16 4.22 -10.88
N ASP A 99 -3.65 5.12 -11.71
CA ASP A 99 -3.82 6.56 -11.53
C ASP A 99 -5.31 6.93 -11.55
N VAL A 100 -6.10 6.37 -12.49
CA VAL A 100 -7.55 6.59 -12.53
C VAL A 100 -8.23 6.11 -11.25
N VAL A 101 -7.90 4.91 -10.77
CA VAL A 101 -8.46 4.35 -9.53
C VAL A 101 -8.17 5.27 -8.33
N CYS A 102 -6.93 5.74 -8.23
CA CYS A 102 -6.49 6.54 -7.10
C CYS A 102 -7.02 7.98 -7.14
N MET A 103 -7.02 8.61 -8.32
CA MET A 103 -7.49 9.98 -8.49
C MET A 103 -8.99 10.12 -8.34
N ASN A 104 -9.78 9.15 -8.81
CA ASN A 104 -11.24 9.17 -8.63
C ASN A 104 -11.65 9.25 -7.15
N PHE A 105 -10.92 8.56 -6.27
CA PHE A 105 -11.15 8.68 -4.83
C PHE A 105 -10.85 10.10 -4.33
N LEU A 106 -9.69 10.66 -4.68
CA LEU A 106 -9.27 11.99 -4.23
C LEU A 106 -10.23 13.09 -4.71
N GLU A 107 -10.67 13.04 -5.96
CA GLU A 107 -11.64 13.97 -6.52
C GLU A 107 -12.95 14.02 -5.73
N SER A 108 -13.36 12.88 -5.17
CA SER A 108 -14.56 12.78 -4.34
C SER A 108 -14.31 13.15 -2.88
N TYR A 109 -13.13 12.87 -2.34
CA TYR A 109 -12.80 13.01 -0.92
C TYR A 109 -12.35 14.43 -0.55
N ILE A 110 -11.45 15.03 -1.33
CA ILE A 110 -10.85 16.34 -1.04
C ILE A 110 -11.90 17.45 -0.80
N PRO A 111 -12.99 17.57 -1.59
CA PRO A 111 -14.00 18.60 -1.36
C PRO A 111 -14.73 18.51 -0.02
N SER A 112 -14.71 17.33 0.61
CA SER A 112 -15.34 17.09 1.92
C SER A 112 -14.35 17.08 3.09
N MET A 113 -13.04 17.22 2.79
CA MET A 113 -11.98 17.17 3.79
C MET A 113 -12.04 18.42 4.69
N PRO A 114 -11.86 18.28 6.03
CA PRO A 114 -11.67 19.41 6.93
C PRO A 114 -10.47 20.27 6.51
N VAL A 115 -10.61 21.61 6.61
CA VAL A 115 -9.57 22.57 6.19
C VAL A 115 -8.24 22.30 6.91
N GLU A 116 -8.30 21.98 8.19
CA GLU A 116 -7.11 21.69 9.01
C GLU A 116 -6.34 20.49 8.45
N LYS A 117 -7.05 19.46 8.04
CA LYS A 117 -6.47 18.26 7.44
C LYS A 117 -5.91 18.57 6.05
N TYR A 118 -6.64 19.33 5.24
CA TYR A 118 -6.15 19.76 3.93
C TYR A 118 -4.83 20.54 4.05
N GLU A 119 -4.68 21.44 5.01
CA GLU A 119 -3.45 22.20 5.22
C GLU A 119 -2.24 21.32 5.58
N ILE A 120 -2.46 20.17 6.25
CA ILE A 120 -1.39 19.22 6.56
C ILE A 120 -0.93 18.45 5.31
N PHE A 121 -1.88 18.08 4.45
CA PHE A 121 -1.61 17.19 3.32
C PHE A 121 -1.56 17.88 1.95
N LYS A 122 -1.75 19.20 1.87
CA LYS A 122 -1.76 19.94 0.59
C LYS A 122 -0.45 19.82 -0.21
N ASP A 123 0.67 19.60 0.47
CA ASP A 123 1.99 19.45 -0.13
C ASP A 123 2.42 17.98 -0.23
N ALA A 124 1.50 17.04 0.02
CA ALA A 124 1.78 15.61 -0.07
C ALA A 124 1.87 15.16 -1.54
N GLU A 125 2.69 14.16 -1.74
CA GLU A 125 2.87 13.46 -3.01
C GLU A 125 1.95 12.23 -3.07
N PHE A 126 1.72 11.72 -4.27
CA PHE A 126 0.95 10.50 -4.50
C PHE A 126 1.86 9.42 -5.08
N SER A 127 1.65 8.20 -4.61
CA SER A 127 2.33 7.01 -5.11
C SER A 127 1.36 5.83 -5.18
N THR A 128 1.76 4.75 -5.82
CA THR A 128 0.94 3.54 -5.90
C THR A 128 1.80 2.30 -5.69
N LEU A 129 1.22 1.28 -5.05
CA LEU A 129 1.71 -0.09 -5.14
C LEU A 129 0.88 -0.81 -6.19
N ILE A 130 1.55 -1.36 -7.19
CA ILE A 130 0.93 -2.09 -8.30
C ILE A 130 1.51 -3.50 -8.40
N PRO A 131 0.81 -4.44 -9.09
CA PRO A 131 1.34 -5.76 -9.36
C PRO A 131 2.68 -5.72 -10.09
N THR A 132 3.55 -6.68 -9.79
CA THR A 132 4.66 -7.07 -10.66
C THR A 132 4.16 -8.06 -11.71
N SER A 133 4.93 -8.33 -12.77
CA SER A 133 4.61 -9.42 -13.70
C SER A 133 4.44 -10.76 -12.97
N ALA A 134 5.31 -11.06 -12.00
CA ALA A 134 5.26 -12.30 -11.24
C ALA A 134 4.03 -12.42 -10.31
N SER A 135 3.58 -11.32 -9.69
CA SER A 135 2.35 -11.34 -8.89
C SER A 135 1.11 -11.36 -9.77
N TRP A 136 1.16 -10.70 -10.93
CA TRP A 136 0.10 -10.72 -11.94
C TRP A 136 -0.22 -12.13 -12.44
N GLU A 137 0.81 -12.93 -12.74
CA GLU A 137 0.66 -14.33 -13.14
C GLU A 137 -0.02 -15.19 -12.06
N LYS A 138 0.09 -14.77 -10.79
CA LYS A 138 -0.58 -15.40 -9.64
C LYS A 138 -1.97 -14.82 -9.36
N GLY A 139 -2.48 -13.92 -10.22
CA GLY A 139 -3.81 -13.34 -10.11
C GLY A 139 -3.88 -12.02 -9.35
N ASP A 140 -2.74 -11.40 -8.95
CA ASP A 140 -2.75 -10.08 -8.31
C ASP A 140 -3.24 -9.01 -9.29
N ARG A 141 -4.27 -8.29 -8.89
CA ARG A 141 -4.89 -7.16 -9.61
C ARG A 141 -5.06 -5.95 -8.70
N SER A 142 -4.47 -6.00 -7.51
CA SER A 142 -4.69 -4.95 -6.50
C SER A 142 -3.83 -3.73 -6.74
N VAL A 143 -4.40 -2.58 -6.45
CA VAL A 143 -3.72 -1.28 -6.40
C VAL A 143 -3.87 -0.71 -5.01
N ASP A 144 -2.78 -0.28 -4.39
CA ASP A 144 -2.82 0.55 -3.19
C ASP A 144 -2.44 1.98 -3.57
N CYS A 145 -3.31 2.91 -3.21
CA CYS A 145 -3.12 4.33 -3.41
C CYS A 145 -2.49 4.94 -2.17
N LEU A 146 -1.34 5.57 -2.35
CA LEU A 146 -0.53 6.11 -1.27
C LEU A 146 -0.48 7.63 -1.34
N ILE A 147 -0.59 8.27 -0.17
CA ILE A 147 -0.35 9.70 0.02
C ILE A 147 0.74 9.89 1.06
N GLY A 148 1.62 10.85 0.83
CA GLY A 148 2.70 11.15 1.77
C GLY A 148 3.83 11.94 1.14
N SER A 149 5.02 11.85 1.73
CA SER A 149 6.24 12.48 1.21
C SER A 149 7.45 11.83 1.86
N ASP A 150 8.53 11.65 1.11
CA ASP A 150 9.79 11.12 1.66
C ASP A 150 10.54 12.13 2.55
N ILE A 151 10.13 13.41 2.53
CA ILE A 151 10.80 14.50 3.25
C ILE A 151 9.92 15.17 4.32
N ILE A 152 8.62 14.91 4.36
CA ILE A 152 7.68 15.47 5.33
C ILE A 152 7.29 14.39 6.32
N ASN A 153 7.35 14.71 7.61
CA ASN A 153 6.88 13.84 8.69
C ASN A 153 5.42 14.15 9.00
N TYR A 154 4.58 13.14 8.96
CA TYR A 154 3.20 13.22 9.39
C TYR A 154 3.00 12.50 10.73
N TYR A 155 2.01 12.92 11.52
CA TYR A 155 1.70 12.38 12.85
C TYR A 155 0.20 12.14 13.03
N GLU A 156 -0.56 12.19 11.95
CA GLU A 156 -2.00 11.96 11.93
C GLU A 156 -2.44 11.36 10.59
N SER A 157 -3.57 10.66 10.62
CA SER A 157 -4.13 10.01 9.44
C SER A 157 -4.68 11.04 8.44
N PHE A 158 -4.45 10.79 7.16
CA PHE A 158 -5.06 11.51 6.05
C PHE A 158 -6.58 11.29 5.97
N ILE A 159 -7.04 10.06 6.21
CA ILE A 159 -8.44 9.63 6.17
C ILE A 159 -8.99 9.32 7.55
#